data_61b9862e7ad1ec34c2eb8a63e6323499
#
_entry.id   61b9862e7ad1ec34c2eb8a63e6323499
#
_cell.length_a   1.000
_cell.length_b   1.000
_cell.length_c   1.000
_cell.angle_alpha   90.00
_cell.angle_beta   90.00
_cell.angle_gamma   90.00
#
_symmetry.space_group_name_H-M   'P 1'
#
loop_
_entity.id
_entity.type
_entity.pdbx_description
1 polymer ?
#
loop_
_entity_poly.entity_id
_entity_poly.type
_entity_poly.pdbx_seq_one_letter_code
_entity_poly.pdbx_strand_id
1 'polypeptide(L)'
;QPDLVVCCGDLTTFGYKPEFAEARAFLDRIECESFVVIPGNHDSRNVGYVHFEELFGERNSVLRKAGVTIVAVDSTEPDLDHGQIGRGRYPWIEEQFTEPADLRIFVLHHHLLPVPGTGRERNVVYDAGDAIECLLRSGVDLVLSGHKHVPYAWRLENLFVVNTGTVSSLRLRGNT
;
A
#
# COMPACT_ATOMS: atom_id res chain seq x y z
N GLN A 1 1.23 16.34 -15.69
CA GLN A 1 1.05 16.46 -14.23
C GLN A 1 0.00 15.41 -13.83
N PRO A 2 0.29 14.51 -12.87
CA PRO A 2 -0.70 13.53 -12.42
C PRO A 2 -1.76 14.20 -11.53
N ASP A 3 -3.00 13.69 -11.57
CA ASP A 3 -4.08 14.13 -10.68
C ASP A 3 -3.95 13.52 -9.28
N LEU A 4 -3.31 12.35 -9.20
CA LEU A 4 -3.13 11.57 -7.99
C LEU A 4 -1.81 10.82 -8.01
N VAL A 5 -1.11 10.80 -6.89
CA VAL A 5 0.05 9.94 -6.64
C VAL A 5 -0.26 9.01 -5.47
N VAL A 6 -0.03 7.72 -5.66
CA VAL A 6 -0.13 6.69 -4.61
C VAL A 6 1.25 6.14 -4.34
N CYS A 7 1.72 6.24 -3.10
CA CYS A 7 2.96 5.64 -2.63
C CYS A 7 2.66 4.45 -1.73
N CYS A 8 3.04 3.25 -2.18
CA CYS A 8 2.75 1.99 -1.50
C CYS A 8 3.78 1.61 -0.42
N GLY A 9 4.44 2.58 0.20
CA GLY A 9 5.35 2.38 1.32
C GLY A 9 6.81 2.11 0.95
N ASP A 10 7.60 1.78 1.99
CA ASP A 10 9.06 1.65 1.94
C ASP A 10 9.75 2.95 1.51
N LEU A 11 9.37 4.05 2.18
CA LEU A 11 9.97 5.37 2.05
C LEU A 11 11.40 5.43 2.59
N THR A 12 11.69 4.55 3.55
CA THR A 12 12.95 4.50 4.30
C THR A 12 13.57 3.11 4.21
N THR A 13 14.81 2.98 4.67
CA THR A 13 15.49 1.70 4.82
C THR A 13 15.38 1.15 6.24
N PHE A 14 15.45 2.04 7.22
CA PHE A 14 15.50 1.66 8.64
C PHE A 14 14.45 2.35 9.52
N GLY A 15 13.58 3.18 8.96
CA GLY A 15 12.56 3.89 9.71
C GLY A 15 13.11 5.06 10.55
N TYR A 16 14.29 5.56 10.25
CA TYR A 16 14.84 6.69 10.98
C TYR A 16 14.27 8.03 10.50
N LYS A 17 14.05 8.94 11.43
CA LYS A 17 13.48 10.27 11.16
C LYS A 17 14.18 11.05 10.03
N PRO A 18 15.52 11.06 9.89
CA PRO A 18 16.18 11.72 8.78
C PRO A 18 15.84 11.13 7.41
N GLU A 19 15.63 9.79 7.31
CA GLU A 19 15.24 9.13 6.07
C GLU A 19 13.82 9.57 5.65
N PHE A 20 12.89 9.65 6.59
CA PHE A 20 11.54 10.19 6.33
C PHE A 20 11.56 11.64 5.88
N ALA A 21 12.40 12.48 6.48
CA ALA A 21 12.55 13.88 6.08
C ALA A 21 13.07 14.00 4.64
N GLU A 22 14.01 13.14 4.24
CA GLU A 22 14.51 13.07 2.87
C GLU A 22 13.43 12.60 1.90
N ALA A 23 12.71 11.52 2.23
CA ALA A 23 11.60 11.01 1.43
C ALA A 23 10.50 12.06 1.26
N ARG A 24 10.15 12.79 2.31
CA ARG A 24 9.18 13.88 2.26
C ARG A 24 9.65 14.99 1.30
N ALA A 25 10.92 15.38 1.38
CA ALA A 25 11.48 16.40 0.49
C ALA A 25 11.46 15.97 -0.99
N PHE A 26 11.58 14.66 -1.29
CA PHE A 26 11.41 14.15 -2.66
C PHE A 26 9.94 14.18 -3.11
N LEU A 27 9.01 13.75 -2.26
CA LEU A 27 7.59 13.77 -2.60
C LEU A 27 7.06 15.20 -2.80
N ASP A 28 7.50 16.15 -2.00
CA ASP A 28 7.12 17.57 -2.12
C ASP A 28 7.54 18.22 -3.44
N ARG A 29 8.45 17.61 -4.21
CA ARG A 29 8.85 18.06 -5.55
C ARG A 29 7.91 17.58 -6.65
N ILE A 30 7.04 16.64 -6.35
CA ILE A 30 6.07 16.13 -7.31
C ILE A 30 4.87 17.09 -7.33
N GLU A 31 4.67 17.77 -8.43
CA GLU A 31 3.51 18.62 -8.64
C GLU A 31 2.26 17.76 -8.83
N CYS A 32 1.51 17.54 -7.76
CA CYS A 32 0.28 16.75 -7.75
C CYS A 32 -0.72 17.32 -6.74
N GLU A 33 -2.00 17.28 -7.09
CA GLU A 33 -3.05 17.80 -6.21
C GLU A 33 -3.39 16.86 -5.04
N SER A 34 -3.17 15.56 -5.22
CA SER A 34 -3.59 14.56 -4.24
C SER A 34 -2.52 13.48 -4.06
N PHE A 35 -2.19 13.21 -2.80
CA PHE A 35 -1.27 12.15 -2.42
C PHE A 35 -1.97 11.17 -1.49
N VAL A 36 -1.73 9.89 -1.72
CA VAL A 36 -2.00 8.80 -0.78
C VAL A 36 -0.68 8.12 -0.48
N VAL A 37 -0.26 8.15 0.76
CA VAL A 37 1.00 7.57 1.21
C VAL A 37 0.71 6.64 2.39
N ILE A 38 1.24 5.43 2.35
CA ILE A 38 1.15 4.46 3.45
C ILE A 38 2.56 4.01 3.85
N PRO A 39 2.75 3.52 5.07
CA PRO A 39 4.04 2.95 5.46
C PRO A 39 4.25 1.56 4.85
N GLY A 40 5.51 1.23 4.61
CA GLY A 40 5.97 -0.13 4.34
C GLY A 40 6.63 -0.78 5.56
N ASN A 41 7.05 -2.04 5.44
CA ASN A 41 7.67 -2.75 6.56
C ASN A 41 9.01 -2.12 6.97
N HIS A 42 9.75 -1.51 6.06
CA HIS A 42 10.96 -0.76 6.38
C HIS A 42 10.66 0.52 7.16
N ASP A 43 9.52 1.16 6.89
CA ASP A 43 9.06 2.37 7.57
C ASP A 43 8.59 2.10 9.01
N SER A 44 8.26 0.85 9.33
CA SER A 44 7.80 0.43 10.66
C SER A 44 8.91 -0.09 11.56
N ARG A 45 10.17 -0.06 11.10
CA ARG A 45 11.35 -0.42 11.89
C ARG A 45 11.73 0.71 12.85
N ASN A 46 12.37 0.34 13.97
CA ASN A 46 12.97 1.31 14.90
C ASN A 46 12.01 2.46 15.29
N VAL A 47 10.76 2.15 15.62
CA VAL A 47 9.67 3.10 15.91
C VAL A 47 9.34 4.06 14.74
N GLY A 48 9.73 3.71 13.53
CA GLY A 48 9.54 4.54 12.34
C GLY A 48 8.06 4.88 12.06
N TYR A 49 7.12 4.03 12.49
CA TYR A 49 5.68 4.32 12.41
C TYR A 49 5.28 5.63 13.12
N VAL A 50 6.00 6.01 14.22
CA VAL A 50 5.79 7.30 14.88
C VAL A 50 6.28 8.45 14.00
N HIS A 51 7.45 8.29 13.38
CA HIS A 51 8.01 9.30 12.48
C HIS A 51 7.21 9.44 11.20
N PHE A 52 6.64 8.34 10.71
CA PHE A 52 5.70 8.36 9.60
C PHE A 52 4.48 9.23 9.96
N GLU A 53 3.84 8.97 11.11
CA GLU A 53 2.66 9.74 11.54
C GLU A 53 2.96 11.23 11.74
N GLU A 54 4.15 11.58 12.26
CA GLU A 54 4.58 12.98 12.41
C GLU A 54 4.70 13.72 11.08
N LEU A 55 5.12 13.05 9.99
CA LEU A 55 5.46 13.68 8.72
C LEU A 55 4.39 13.49 7.64
N PHE A 56 3.67 12.39 7.66
CA PHE A 56 2.70 12.03 6.63
C PHE A 56 1.26 11.92 7.13
N GLY A 57 1.04 11.95 8.44
CA GLY A 57 -0.27 11.81 9.07
C GLY A 57 -0.65 10.35 9.32
N GLU A 58 -1.94 10.08 9.40
CA GLU A 58 -2.45 8.75 9.77
C GLU A 58 -2.01 7.66 8.78
N ARG A 59 -1.69 6.48 9.29
CA ARG A 59 -1.27 5.31 8.51
C ARG A 59 -2.41 4.64 7.74
N ASN A 60 -3.66 4.94 8.12
CA ASN A 60 -4.85 4.54 7.38
C ASN A 60 -5.56 5.79 6.91
N SER A 61 -5.96 5.84 5.65
CA SER A 61 -6.60 7.03 5.09
C SER A 61 -7.65 6.70 4.05
N VAL A 62 -8.56 7.63 3.84
CA VAL A 62 -9.59 7.54 2.81
C VAL A 62 -9.56 8.82 1.99
N LEU A 63 -9.46 8.69 0.68
CA LEU A 63 -9.59 9.80 -0.26
C LEU A 63 -10.80 9.57 -1.15
N ARG A 64 -11.69 10.57 -1.23
CA ARG A 64 -12.81 10.60 -2.16
C ARG A 64 -12.70 11.83 -3.04
N LYS A 65 -12.51 11.62 -4.34
CA LYS A 65 -12.34 12.73 -5.29
C LYS A 65 -12.75 12.29 -6.69
N ALA A 66 -13.54 13.11 -7.38
CA ALA A 66 -13.88 12.94 -8.79
C ALA A 66 -14.38 11.52 -9.17
N GLY A 67 -15.27 10.94 -8.36
CA GLY A 67 -15.80 9.58 -8.59
C GLY A 67 -14.88 8.44 -8.16
N VAL A 68 -13.69 8.74 -7.63
CA VAL A 68 -12.75 7.73 -7.13
C VAL A 68 -12.80 7.68 -5.61
N THR A 69 -12.93 6.47 -5.06
CA THR A 69 -12.74 6.20 -3.63
C THR A 69 -11.49 5.37 -3.44
N ILE A 70 -10.56 5.86 -2.64
CA ILE A 70 -9.33 5.16 -2.28
C ILE A 70 -9.35 4.91 -0.77
N VAL A 71 -9.17 3.66 -0.39
CA VAL A 71 -8.98 3.25 1.01
C VAL A 71 -7.57 2.70 1.14
N ALA A 72 -6.76 3.37 1.92
CA ALA A 72 -5.37 3.00 2.15
C ALA A 72 -5.21 2.50 3.59
N VAL A 73 -4.61 1.32 3.73
CA VAL A 73 -4.51 0.61 5.02
C VAL A 73 -3.07 0.21 5.29
N ASP A 74 -2.61 0.55 6.48
CA ASP A 74 -1.34 0.05 6.99
C ASP A 74 -1.42 -1.45 7.23
N SER A 75 -0.61 -2.20 6.51
CA SER A 75 -0.46 -3.66 6.66
C SER A 75 0.80 -4.05 7.41
N THR A 76 1.53 -3.09 8.00
CA THR A 76 2.81 -3.36 8.64
C THR A 76 2.65 -3.78 10.10
N GLU A 77 3.65 -4.51 10.57
CA GLU A 77 3.86 -4.82 11.99
C GLU A 77 5.23 -4.27 12.41
N PRO A 78 5.36 -3.63 13.58
CA PRO A 78 6.61 -3.07 14.03
C PRO A 78 7.75 -4.09 14.02
N ASP A 79 8.87 -3.73 13.38
CA ASP A 79 10.10 -4.53 13.27
C ASP A 79 9.95 -5.90 12.59
N LEU A 80 8.86 -6.13 11.84
CA LEU A 80 8.60 -7.37 11.10
C LEU A 80 8.54 -7.14 9.60
N ASP A 81 8.98 -8.14 8.83
CA ASP A 81 8.94 -8.09 7.35
C ASP A 81 7.62 -8.65 6.76
N HIS A 82 6.79 -9.26 7.57
CA HIS A 82 5.45 -9.71 7.18
C HIS A 82 4.39 -8.75 7.68
N GLY A 83 3.21 -8.82 7.09
CA GLY A 83 2.12 -7.91 7.42
C GLY A 83 0.77 -8.58 7.53
N GLN A 84 -0.16 -7.86 8.10
CA GLN A 84 -1.56 -8.24 8.20
C GLN A 84 -2.47 -7.01 8.13
N ILE A 85 -3.70 -7.20 7.68
CA ILE A 85 -4.74 -6.17 7.78
C ILE A 85 -5.42 -6.27 9.15
N GLY A 86 -5.73 -7.47 9.57
CA GLY A 86 -6.41 -7.76 10.83
C GLY A 86 -7.94 -7.71 10.71
N ARG A 87 -8.59 -8.78 11.16
CA ARG A 87 -10.05 -8.97 11.02
C ARG A 87 -10.90 -7.86 11.62
N GLY A 88 -10.41 -7.18 12.63
CA GLY A 88 -11.10 -6.04 13.26
C GLY A 88 -11.27 -4.83 12.35
N ARG A 89 -10.47 -4.72 11.27
CA ARG A 89 -10.52 -3.61 10.33
C ARG A 89 -11.49 -3.83 9.16
N TYR A 90 -11.88 -5.07 8.86
CA TYR A 90 -12.74 -5.36 7.71
C TYR A 90 -14.09 -4.63 7.74
N PRO A 91 -14.82 -4.54 8.87
CA PRO A 91 -16.06 -3.77 8.90
C PRO A 91 -15.86 -2.30 8.54
N TRP A 92 -14.77 -1.70 9.01
CA TRP A 92 -14.43 -0.32 8.65
C TRP A 92 -14.07 -0.19 7.16
N ILE A 93 -13.31 -1.13 6.59
CA ILE A 93 -12.97 -1.13 5.16
C ILE A 93 -14.24 -1.23 4.31
N GLU A 94 -15.15 -2.17 4.63
CA GLU A 94 -16.42 -2.35 3.93
C GLU A 94 -17.26 -1.08 3.97
N GLU A 95 -17.34 -0.42 5.14
CA GLU A 95 -18.07 0.83 5.32
C GLU A 95 -17.56 1.93 4.39
N GLN A 96 -16.22 2.02 4.18
CA GLN A 96 -15.65 3.06 3.33
C GLN A 96 -16.04 2.92 1.85
N PHE A 97 -16.43 1.74 1.40
CA PHE A 97 -16.83 1.47 0.01
C PHE A 97 -18.35 1.44 -0.21
N THR A 98 -19.16 1.80 0.79
CA THR A 98 -20.63 1.79 0.66
C THR A 98 -21.15 2.92 -0.23
N GLU A 99 -20.45 4.05 -0.30
CA GLU A 99 -20.84 5.17 -1.14
C GLU A 99 -20.61 4.86 -2.63
N PRO A 100 -21.50 5.38 -3.53
CA PRO A 100 -21.31 5.23 -4.97
C PRO A 100 -19.96 5.83 -5.41
N ALA A 101 -19.23 5.08 -6.24
CA ALA A 101 -18.00 5.53 -6.87
C ALA A 101 -17.87 4.88 -8.25
N ASP A 102 -17.21 5.57 -9.19
CA ASP A 102 -16.89 5.05 -10.51
C ASP A 102 -15.70 4.09 -10.45
N LEU A 103 -14.79 4.30 -9.49
CA LEU A 103 -13.61 3.48 -9.28
C LEU A 103 -13.30 3.36 -7.78
N ARG A 104 -13.18 2.13 -7.29
CA ARG A 104 -12.83 1.80 -5.92
C ARG A 104 -11.43 1.19 -5.87
N ILE A 105 -10.52 1.85 -5.16
CA ILE A 105 -9.12 1.44 -5.04
C ILE A 105 -8.81 1.12 -3.59
N PHE A 106 -8.20 -0.02 -3.36
CA PHE A 106 -7.63 -0.40 -2.06
C PHE A 106 -6.10 -0.36 -2.13
N VAL A 107 -5.46 0.23 -1.15
CA VAL A 107 -4.00 0.40 -1.10
C VAL A 107 -3.44 -0.22 0.17
N LEU A 108 -2.43 -1.06 0.03
CA LEU A 108 -1.66 -1.61 1.14
C LEU A 108 -0.20 -1.79 0.71
N HIS A 109 0.71 -1.98 1.67
CA HIS A 109 2.12 -2.21 1.32
C HIS A 109 2.38 -3.64 0.88
N HIS A 110 2.05 -4.62 1.73
CA HIS A 110 2.29 -6.03 1.44
C HIS A 110 1.32 -6.54 0.37
N HIS A 111 1.77 -7.48 -0.45
CA HIS A 111 0.95 -8.03 -1.53
C HIS A 111 -0.06 -9.07 -1.01
N LEU A 112 -1.23 -9.13 -1.65
CA LEU A 112 -2.29 -10.10 -1.33
C LEU A 112 -2.07 -11.44 -2.03
N LEU A 113 -1.41 -11.45 -3.17
CA LEU A 113 -1.16 -12.62 -3.99
C LEU A 113 0.33 -12.79 -4.25
N PRO A 114 0.81 -14.02 -4.40
CA PRO A 114 2.20 -14.29 -4.75
C PRO A 114 2.63 -13.57 -6.02
N VAL A 115 3.82 -12.97 -6.01
CA VAL A 115 4.42 -12.36 -7.21
C VAL A 115 5.39 -13.38 -7.82
N PRO A 116 5.11 -13.91 -9.04
CA PRO A 116 5.96 -14.92 -9.66
C PRO A 116 7.42 -14.48 -9.79
N GLY A 117 8.35 -15.40 -9.59
CA GLY A 117 9.79 -15.15 -9.70
C GLY A 117 10.42 -14.44 -8.50
N THR A 118 9.65 -14.05 -7.47
CA THR A 118 10.20 -13.34 -6.29
C THR A 118 10.67 -14.27 -5.16
N GLY A 119 10.62 -15.56 -5.34
CA GLY A 119 11.03 -16.58 -4.39
C GLY A 119 9.91 -17.03 -3.45
N ARG A 120 10.27 -17.36 -2.21
CA ARG A 120 9.32 -17.94 -1.25
C ARG A 120 8.19 -16.99 -0.91
N GLU A 121 6.98 -17.53 -0.87
CA GLU A 121 5.69 -16.88 -0.60
C GLU A 121 5.52 -16.37 0.85
N ARG A 122 6.60 -15.93 1.50
CA ARG A 122 6.58 -15.68 2.95
C ARG A 122 5.96 -14.35 3.34
N ASN A 123 5.82 -13.43 2.43
CA ASN A 123 5.44 -12.05 2.77
C ASN A 123 4.14 -11.62 2.10
N VAL A 124 3.28 -12.58 1.76
CA VAL A 124 1.87 -12.34 1.52
C VAL A 124 1.25 -11.88 2.84
N VAL A 125 0.32 -10.96 2.79
CA VAL A 125 -0.46 -10.55 3.96
C VAL A 125 -1.00 -11.79 4.65
N TYR A 126 -0.83 -11.90 5.96
CA TYR A 126 -1.14 -13.10 6.73
C TYR A 126 -2.62 -13.53 6.60
N ASP A 127 -3.51 -12.57 6.52
CA ASP A 127 -4.97 -12.75 6.35
C ASP A 127 -5.43 -12.44 4.91
N ALA A 128 -4.58 -12.70 3.90
CA ALA A 128 -4.84 -12.35 2.50
C ALA A 128 -6.14 -12.93 1.94
N GLY A 129 -6.52 -14.14 2.32
CA GLY A 129 -7.76 -14.77 1.87
C GLY A 129 -8.99 -14.02 2.37
N ASP A 130 -9.05 -13.71 3.66
CA ASP A 130 -10.14 -12.93 4.27
C ASP A 130 -10.18 -11.50 3.68
N ALA A 131 -9.01 -10.91 3.43
CA ALA A 131 -8.90 -9.59 2.81
C ALA A 131 -9.47 -9.57 1.38
N ILE A 132 -9.08 -10.55 0.55
CA ILE A 132 -9.58 -10.65 -0.83
C ILE A 132 -11.10 -10.82 -0.83
N GLU A 133 -11.66 -11.68 0.04
CA GLU A 133 -13.11 -11.85 0.17
C GLU A 133 -13.81 -10.55 0.56
N CYS A 134 -13.27 -9.82 1.54
CA CYS A 134 -13.77 -8.51 1.96
C CYS A 134 -13.79 -7.52 0.78
N LEU A 135 -12.69 -7.40 0.04
CA LEU A 135 -12.56 -6.47 -1.08
C LEU A 135 -13.49 -6.81 -2.25
N LEU A 136 -13.66 -8.11 -2.57
CA LEU A 136 -14.61 -8.55 -3.59
C LEU A 136 -16.05 -8.19 -3.20
N ARG A 137 -16.45 -8.47 -1.94
CA ARG A 137 -17.79 -8.09 -1.44
C ARG A 137 -18.03 -6.58 -1.44
N SER A 138 -16.99 -5.80 -1.19
CA SER A 138 -17.04 -4.32 -1.19
C SER A 138 -17.04 -3.73 -2.60
N GLY A 139 -16.94 -4.56 -3.64
CA GLY A 139 -16.91 -4.11 -5.02
C GLY A 139 -15.65 -3.30 -5.36
N VAL A 140 -14.52 -3.63 -4.77
CA VAL A 140 -13.23 -3.00 -5.08
C VAL A 140 -12.79 -3.41 -6.48
N ASP A 141 -12.38 -2.45 -7.29
CA ASP A 141 -11.95 -2.65 -8.67
C ASP A 141 -10.45 -2.90 -8.77
N LEU A 142 -9.66 -2.21 -7.92
CA LEU A 142 -8.21 -2.20 -8.01
C LEU A 142 -7.56 -2.27 -6.63
N VAL A 143 -6.59 -3.17 -6.48
CA VAL A 143 -5.65 -3.20 -5.35
C VAL A 143 -4.29 -2.75 -5.82
N LEU A 144 -3.65 -1.83 -5.10
CA LEU A 144 -2.26 -1.42 -5.29
C LEU A 144 -1.42 -1.87 -4.11
N SER A 145 -0.30 -2.52 -4.40
CA SER A 145 0.66 -2.96 -3.38
C SER A 145 2.11 -2.79 -3.83
N GLY A 146 3.05 -2.79 -2.89
CA GLY A 146 4.48 -2.66 -3.11
C GLY A 146 5.28 -3.90 -2.70
N HIS A 147 6.31 -3.70 -1.87
CA HIS A 147 7.10 -4.70 -1.12
C HIS A 147 8.05 -5.57 -1.95
N LYS A 148 7.62 -6.15 -3.06
CA LYS A 148 8.45 -7.12 -3.82
C LYS A 148 9.35 -6.50 -4.88
N HIS A 149 9.20 -5.22 -5.17
CA HIS A 149 9.96 -4.47 -6.19
C HIS A 149 9.81 -5.02 -7.62
N VAL A 150 8.87 -5.92 -7.87
CA VAL A 150 8.58 -6.51 -9.17
C VAL A 150 7.17 -6.11 -9.60
N PRO A 151 7.01 -5.37 -10.70
CA PRO A 151 5.68 -5.04 -11.20
C PRO A 151 4.99 -6.32 -11.71
N TYR A 152 3.80 -6.57 -11.19
CA TYR A 152 2.99 -7.70 -11.60
C TYR A 152 1.50 -7.41 -11.42
N ALA A 153 0.67 -8.01 -12.25
CA ALA A 153 -0.77 -7.84 -12.17
C ALA A 153 -1.48 -9.20 -12.19
N TRP A 154 -2.42 -9.34 -11.27
CA TRP A 154 -3.40 -10.43 -11.24
C TRP A 154 -4.79 -9.90 -11.54
N ARG A 155 -5.64 -10.74 -12.09
CA ARG A 155 -7.07 -10.50 -12.17
C ARG A 155 -7.82 -11.65 -11.51
N LEU A 156 -8.63 -11.30 -10.51
CA LEU A 156 -9.54 -12.20 -9.80
C LEU A 156 -10.97 -11.69 -10.02
N GLU A 157 -11.74 -12.37 -10.84
CA GLU A 157 -13.08 -11.90 -11.23
C GLU A 157 -13.03 -10.45 -11.78
N ASN A 158 -13.61 -9.50 -11.08
CA ASN A 158 -13.59 -8.07 -11.44
C ASN A 158 -12.50 -7.27 -10.71
N LEU A 159 -11.78 -7.89 -9.78
CA LEU A 159 -10.72 -7.26 -9.00
C LEU A 159 -9.37 -7.36 -9.75
N PHE A 160 -8.75 -6.22 -10.01
CA PHE A 160 -7.36 -6.15 -10.44
C PHE A 160 -6.45 -5.99 -9.22
N VAL A 161 -5.43 -6.83 -9.09
CA VAL A 161 -4.43 -6.74 -8.03
C VAL A 161 -3.09 -6.43 -8.67
N VAL A 162 -2.59 -5.23 -8.45
CA VAL A 162 -1.35 -4.73 -9.05
C VAL A 162 -0.29 -4.57 -7.97
N ASN A 163 0.80 -5.31 -8.13
CA ASN A 163 2.01 -5.08 -7.37
C ASN A 163 2.87 -4.07 -8.14
N THR A 164 3.18 -2.95 -7.52
CA THR A 164 3.99 -1.90 -8.13
C THR A 164 5.48 -2.26 -8.06
N GLY A 165 6.25 -1.77 -9.02
CA GLY A 165 7.71 -1.83 -8.95
C GLY A 165 8.27 -0.86 -7.92
N THR A 166 9.57 -0.60 -8.02
CA THR A 166 10.26 0.41 -7.22
C THR A 166 10.74 1.57 -8.09
N VAL A 167 10.76 2.77 -7.54
CA VAL A 167 11.29 3.97 -8.22
C VAL A 167 12.68 4.38 -7.71
N SER A 168 13.13 3.83 -6.59
CA SER A 168 14.35 4.27 -5.90
C SER A 168 15.38 3.15 -5.67
N SER A 169 15.01 1.89 -5.82
CA SER A 169 15.90 0.77 -5.55
C SER A 169 16.40 0.12 -6.85
N LEU A 170 17.71 -0.13 -6.92
CA LEU A 170 18.34 -0.95 -7.98
C LEU A 170 18.11 -2.45 -7.75
N ARG A 171 17.50 -2.85 -6.62
CA ARG A 171 17.18 -4.25 -6.31
C ARG A 171 15.93 -4.71 -7.06
N LEU A 172 15.99 -4.68 -8.38
CA LEU A 172 14.99 -5.30 -9.23
C LEU A 172 15.16 -6.82 -9.12
N ARG A 173 14.28 -7.49 -8.38
CA ARG A 173 14.24 -8.94 -8.34
C ARG A 173 13.56 -9.43 -9.62
N GLY A 174 14.27 -10.23 -10.43
CA GLY A 174 13.64 -10.95 -11.53
C GLY A 174 13.99 -10.53 -12.95
N ASN A 175 14.88 -9.58 -13.16
CA ASN A 175 15.47 -9.34 -14.48
C ASN A 175 16.87 -9.95 -14.52
N THR A 176 16.95 -11.27 -14.68
CA THR A 176 18.10 -11.98 -15.22
C THR A 176 17.76 -12.47 -16.62
#